data_7b3a926b5844c9ddcebea96b7e698b49
#
_entry.id   7b3a926b5844c9ddcebea96b7e698b49
#
_cell.length_a   1.000
_cell.length_b   1.000
_cell.length_c   1.000
_cell.angle_alpha   90.00
_cell.angle_beta   90.00
_cell.angle_gamma   90.00
#
_symmetry.space_group_name_H-M   'P 1'
#
loop_
_entity.id
_entity.type
_entity.pdbx_description
1 polymer ?
#
loop_
_entity_poly.entity_id
_entity_poly.type
_entity_poly.pdbx_seq_one_letter_code
_entity_poly.pdbx_strand_id
1 'polypeptide(L)'
;MNVEELVREALREQAADQRPTGPGFADRVLSARRRRRTRTFATVAAAAAAVVAVAVGVPLLDSGKDDVRPAGVVQQGGIHAHPDQSPPRDLIAAGDAVLAAYYTADNVVKSDTRAVFERTYSLLDPDTGRYEKDTRWSYVAVAPGLKTAAVLERELPARRIGLLDLATGEVERWIPVAHAVGGLAFSYDGGRLVATTYDEDPDLRHKETASAVENGKTVERQMWASSMGSSRTGFSVIDLASTQTSWTPVKAERDISARQDFAFGRTGDTVYSQVIGGRDGLQQFYDLTGGKINAPADERYLRSDVAARLSPNGRLAALGLTKEVAGSPGRSYSSIRDPRTGEEITKVRGGHLLAWVDDKRLIAWERVTSLEEEYRPQLVLVTIGSDKVVPLSGSREESLERQAWEPVFARR
;
A
#
# COMPACT_ATOMS: atom_id res chain seq x y z
N MET A 1 -39.15 -3.19 27.57
CA MET A 1 -38.04 -2.30 27.23
C MET A 1 -37.86 -2.39 25.72
N ASN A 2 -38.05 -1.28 25.02
CA ASN A 2 -38.10 -1.26 23.56
C ASN A 2 -36.66 -1.20 23.02
N VAL A 3 -36.37 -1.91 21.93
CA VAL A 3 -35.07 -1.97 21.30
C VAL A 3 -34.52 -0.58 20.95
N GLU A 4 -35.40 0.36 20.62
CA GLU A 4 -35.06 1.76 20.37
C GLU A 4 -34.52 2.51 21.61
N GLU A 5 -34.99 2.18 22.81
CA GLU A 5 -34.49 2.76 24.06
C GLU A 5 -33.12 2.23 24.43
N LEU A 6 -32.86 0.94 24.21
CA LEU A 6 -31.55 0.31 24.40
C LEU A 6 -30.50 0.88 23.46
N VAL A 7 -30.84 1.09 22.18
CA VAL A 7 -29.94 1.69 21.19
C VAL A 7 -29.66 3.16 21.53
N ARG A 8 -30.65 3.90 21.99
CA ARG A 8 -30.50 5.31 22.37
C ARG A 8 -29.66 5.47 23.64
N GLU A 9 -29.75 4.52 24.58
CA GLU A 9 -28.94 4.52 25.79
C GLU A 9 -27.48 4.13 25.50
N ALA A 10 -27.25 3.11 24.67
CA ALA A 10 -25.93 2.71 24.22
C ALA A 10 -25.20 3.84 23.43
N LEU A 11 -25.93 4.58 22.60
CA LEU A 11 -25.38 5.74 21.87
C LEU A 11 -25.07 6.91 22.81
N ARG A 12 -25.83 7.11 23.88
CA ARG A 12 -25.54 8.14 24.91
C ARG A 12 -24.32 7.77 25.75
N GLU A 13 -24.17 6.52 26.11
CA GLU A 13 -23.02 6.01 26.86
C GLU A 13 -21.73 6.14 26.02
N GLN A 14 -21.80 5.79 24.72
CA GLN A 14 -20.69 5.92 23.80
C GLN A 14 -20.32 7.38 23.49
N ALA A 15 -21.29 8.30 23.51
CA ALA A 15 -21.06 9.74 23.39
C ALA A 15 -20.45 10.36 24.64
N ALA A 16 -20.74 9.81 25.83
CA ALA A 16 -20.19 10.27 27.11
C ALA A 16 -18.72 9.85 27.31
N ASP A 17 -18.32 8.71 26.73
CA ASP A 17 -16.93 8.23 26.77
C ASP A 17 -16.00 8.91 25.75
N GLN A 18 -16.53 9.64 24.79
CA GLN A 18 -15.72 10.46 23.88
C GLN A 18 -15.29 11.72 24.62
N ARG A 19 -14.00 11.82 24.93
CA ARG A 19 -13.41 13.05 25.43
C ARG A 19 -13.76 14.20 24.49
N PRO A 20 -14.31 15.32 24.97
CA PRO A 20 -14.63 16.46 24.13
C PRO A 20 -13.35 16.89 23.39
N THR A 21 -13.40 16.89 22.08
CA THR A 21 -12.37 17.51 21.25
C THR A 21 -12.25 18.95 21.70
N GLY A 22 -11.06 19.35 22.18
CA GLY A 22 -10.85 20.66 22.80
C GLY A 22 -11.33 21.80 21.90
N PRO A 23 -11.77 22.93 22.47
CA PRO A 23 -12.25 24.08 21.73
C PRO A 23 -11.16 24.53 20.73
N GLY A 24 -11.49 24.55 19.45
CA GLY A 24 -10.60 24.94 18.37
C GLY A 24 -10.20 23.85 17.38
N PHE A 25 -10.68 22.61 17.51
CA PHE A 25 -10.41 21.56 16.49
C PHE A 25 -11.06 21.92 15.13
N ALA A 26 -12.33 22.35 15.15
CA ALA A 26 -13.03 22.80 13.94
C ALA A 26 -12.37 24.06 13.34
N ASP A 27 -11.94 25.00 14.19
CA ASP A 27 -11.25 26.24 13.75
C ASP A 27 -9.85 25.95 13.20
N ARG A 28 -9.14 24.95 13.70
CA ARG A 28 -7.84 24.52 13.18
C ARG A 28 -7.96 23.85 11.80
N VAL A 29 -8.95 23.00 11.60
CA VAL A 29 -9.26 22.40 10.29
C VAL A 29 -9.70 23.46 9.29
N LEU A 30 -10.46 24.46 9.73
CA LEU A 30 -10.96 25.55 8.88
C LEU A 30 -9.90 26.60 8.57
N SER A 31 -8.97 26.89 9.48
CA SER A 31 -7.87 27.83 9.24
C SER A 31 -6.81 27.29 8.30
N ALA A 32 -6.54 25.98 8.33
CA ALA A 32 -5.70 25.30 7.35
C ALA A 32 -6.27 25.45 5.91
N ARG A 33 -7.60 25.48 5.79
CA ARG A 33 -8.32 25.63 4.52
C ARG A 33 -8.34 27.10 4.00
N ARG A 34 -8.35 28.08 4.88
CA ARG A 34 -8.35 29.51 4.51
C ARG A 34 -7.03 29.99 3.89
N ARG A 35 -5.89 29.44 4.29
CA ARG A 35 -4.57 29.82 3.76
C ARG A 35 -4.30 29.32 2.33
N ARG A 36 -5.08 28.36 1.81
CA ARG A 36 -4.96 27.87 0.43
C ARG A 36 -5.33 28.90 -0.65
N ARG A 37 -6.07 29.97 -0.32
CA ARG A 37 -6.61 30.92 -1.34
C ARG A 37 -5.77 32.16 -1.60
N THR A 38 -4.65 32.40 -0.90
CA THR A 38 -3.97 33.71 -0.99
C THR A 38 -2.47 33.68 -1.28
N ARG A 39 -1.90 32.64 -1.89
CA ARG A 39 -0.51 32.71 -2.36
C ARG A 39 -0.30 32.04 -3.71
N THR A 40 -0.70 32.76 -4.75
CA THR A 40 -0.01 32.76 -6.04
C THR A 40 0.97 33.93 -6.03
N PHE A 41 2.18 33.69 -6.56
CA PHE A 41 3.32 34.58 -6.79
C PHE A 41 4.32 34.79 -5.62
N ALA A 42 5.49 34.21 -5.77
CA ALA A 42 6.77 34.86 -6.00
C ALA A 42 7.97 33.99 -5.59
N THR A 43 8.81 33.81 -6.57
CA THR A 43 10.30 33.90 -6.62
C THR A 43 11.17 32.79 -6.05
N VAL A 44 11.94 32.30 -7.00
CA VAL A 44 13.17 31.50 -6.99
C VAL A 44 14.23 32.03 -6.00
N ALA A 45 14.78 31.12 -5.19
CA ALA A 45 16.12 31.25 -4.65
C ALA A 45 16.78 29.87 -4.56
N ALA A 46 17.92 29.72 -5.24
CA ALA A 46 18.74 28.55 -5.24
C ALA A 46 19.46 28.35 -3.91
N ALA A 47 19.45 27.11 -3.39
CA ALA A 47 20.41 26.69 -2.38
C ALA A 47 20.98 25.32 -2.77
N ALA A 48 22.29 25.29 -2.95
CA ALA A 48 23.06 24.12 -3.30
C ALA A 48 23.05 23.09 -2.18
N ALA A 49 22.61 21.86 -2.46
CA ALA A 49 22.74 20.73 -1.57
C ALA A 49 23.98 19.92 -1.93
N ALA A 50 24.88 19.77 -0.97
CA ALA A 50 26.08 18.97 -1.10
C ALA A 50 25.74 17.48 -1.19
N VAL A 51 26.11 16.85 -2.29
CA VAL A 51 26.05 15.40 -2.49
C VAL A 51 27.19 14.76 -1.68
N VAL A 52 26.87 14.00 -0.65
CA VAL A 52 27.82 13.12 0.01
C VAL A 52 27.70 11.74 -0.64
N ALA A 53 28.52 11.48 -1.64
CA ALA A 53 28.74 10.15 -2.18
C ALA A 53 29.75 9.42 -1.28
N VAL A 54 29.29 8.44 -0.51
CA VAL A 54 30.17 7.50 0.19
C VAL A 54 30.42 6.33 -0.75
N ALA A 55 31.50 6.40 -1.51
CA ALA A 55 32.02 5.29 -2.27
C ALA A 55 32.89 4.43 -1.34
N VAL A 56 32.44 3.22 -0.98
CA VAL A 56 33.30 2.21 -0.39
C VAL A 56 33.80 1.31 -1.50
N GLY A 57 35.06 1.46 -1.85
CA GLY A 57 35.74 0.64 -2.85
C GLY A 57 36.01 -0.77 -2.30
N VAL A 58 35.76 -1.78 -3.13
CA VAL A 58 36.21 -3.17 -2.93
C VAL A 58 37.08 -3.55 -4.13
N PRO A 59 38.25 -4.19 -3.92
CA PRO A 59 39.21 -4.46 -4.99
C PRO A 59 38.79 -5.58 -5.94
N LEU A 60 39.01 -5.36 -7.20
CA LEU A 60 38.90 -6.34 -8.29
C LEU A 60 39.97 -7.44 -8.15
N LEU A 61 39.53 -8.69 -8.21
CA LEU A 61 40.41 -9.81 -8.63
C LEU A 61 39.75 -10.58 -9.77
N ASP A 62 40.56 -10.87 -10.71
CA ASP A 62 40.41 -11.21 -12.11
C ASP A 62 40.01 -12.68 -12.39
N SER A 63 39.44 -12.87 -13.61
CA SER A 63 39.53 -13.99 -14.57
C SER A 63 38.51 -15.13 -14.49
N GLY A 64 37.67 -15.16 -15.50
CA GLY A 64 36.96 -16.32 -16.03
C GLY A 64 35.89 -15.89 -17.03
N LYS A 65 36.17 -16.08 -18.34
CA LYS A 65 35.22 -15.82 -19.42
C LYS A 65 34.07 -16.84 -19.38
N ASP A 66 32.95 -16.41 -18.85
CA ASP A 66 31.63 -16.88 -19.21
C ASP A 66 30.77 -15.62 -19.40
N ASP A 67 29.89 -15.61 -20.40
CA ASP A 67 28.98 -14.50 -20.69
C ASP A 67 28.01 -14.26 -19.50
N VAL A 68 28.55 -13.69 -18.44
CA VAL A 68 27.80 -13.23 -17.31
C VAL A 68 27.23 -11.87 -17.68
N ARG A 69 25.92 -11.80 -17.98
CA ARG A 69 25.20 -10.53 -17.93
C ARG A 69 25.54 -9.87 -16.58
N PRO A 70 25.96 -8.58 -16.58
CA PRO A 70 26.19 -7.87 -15.33
C PRO A 70 24.98 -8.08 -14.42
N ALA A 71 25.20 -8.40 -13.15
CA ALA A 71 24.13 -8.45 -12.19
C ALA A 71 23.40 -7.11 -12.24
N GLY A 72 22.10 -7.12 -12.54
CA GLY A 72 21.32 -5.89 -12.71
C GLY A 72 21.48 -4.97 -11.49
N VAL A 73 21.39 -3.67 -11.71
CA VAL A 73 21.58 -2.63 -10.67
C VAL A 73 20.76 -2.94 -9.41
N VAL A 74 19.62 -3.58 -9.57
CA VAL A 74 18.69 -3.97 -8.48
C VAL A 74 19.25 -5.08 -7.59
N GLN A 75 20.18 -5.91 -8.03
CA GLN A 75 20.75 -7.00 -7.21
C GLN A 75 21.82 -6.54 -6.23
N GLN A 76 22.31 -5.30 -6.34
CA GLN A 76 23.28 -4.74 -5.41
C GLN A 76 22.58 -4.38 -4.09
N GLY A 77 22.91 -5.07 -3.01
CA GLY A 77 22.47 -4.70 -1.65
C GLY A 77 22.99 -3.30 -1.31
N GLY A 78 22.15 -2.49 -0.67
CA GLY A 78 22.52 -1.11 -0.30
C GLY A 78 21.29 -0.25 -0.08
N ILE A 79 21.52 1.05 0.11
CA ILE A 79 20.48 2.07 0.17
C ILE A 79 20.57 2.86 -1.13
N HIS A 80 19.51 2.83 -1.92
CA HIS A 80 19.31 3.66 -3.09
C HIS A 80 18.20 4.67 -2.76
N ALA A 81 18.56 5.94 -2.74
CA ALA A 81 17.69 7.01 -2.26
C ALA A 81 17.79 8.23 -3.18
N HIS A 82 16.64 8.83 -3.46
CA HIS A 82 16.49 10.02 -4.31
C HIS A 82 15.56 11.02 -3.64
N PRO A 83 16.01 11.72 -2.57
CA PRO A 83 15.17 12.63 -1.78
C PRO A 83 14.70 13.86 -2.55
N ASP A 84 15.20 14.08 -3.73
CA ASP A 84 14.80 15.13 -4.68
C ASP A 84 13.71 14.69 -5.68
N GLN A 85 13.30 13.40 -5.67
CA GLN A 85 12.35 12.83 -6.63
C GLN A 85 11.02 12.45 -5.98
N SER A 86 9.91 12.98 -6.52
CA SER A 86 8.54 12.58 -6.17
C SER A 86 7.58 12.90 -7.34
N PRO A 87 7.03 11.90 -8.04
CA PRO A 87 7.31 10.46 -7.88
C PRO A 87 8.75 10.09 -8.29
N PRO A 88 9.24 8.92 -7.85
CA PRO A 88 10.58 8.44 -8.19
C PRO A 88 10.77 8.20 -9.69
N ARG A 89 11.96 8.52 -10.20
CA ARG A 89 12.40 8.19 -11.57
C ARG A 89 13.46 7.10 -11.57
N ASP A 90 14.24 7.04 -10.50
CA ASP A 90 15.36 6.14 -10.32
C ASP A 90 15.12 5.23 -9.10
N LEU A 91 15.77 4.08 -9.06
CA LEU A 91 15.63 3.01 -8.09
C LEU A 91 15.59 3.51 -6.65
N ILE A 92 14.52 3.20 -5.94
CA ILE A 92 14.44 3.30 -4.48
C ILE A 92 14.50 1.91 -3.88
N ALA A 93 15.51 1.66 -3.06
CA ALA A 93 15.69 0.39 -2.37
C ALA A 93 16.48 0.54 -1.08
N ALA A 94 16.28 -0.38 -0.15
CA ALA A 94 17.12 -0.55 1.03
C ALA A 94 17.17 -2.03 1.40
N GLY A 95 18.38 -2.62 1.48
CA GLY A 95 18.55 -4.05 1.72
C GLY A 95 17.69 -4.88 0.78
N ASP A 96 16.84 -5.76 1.32
CA ASP A 96 15.97 -6.64 0.54
C ASP A 96 14.69 -5.96 0.03
N ALA A 97 14.32 -4.80 0.55
CA ALA A 97 13.12 -4.10 0.13
C ALA A 97 13.39 -3.17 -1.06
N VAL A 98 12.64 -3.35 -2.12
CA VAL A 98 12.71 -2.56 -3.35
C VAL A 98 11.34 -1.99 -3.68
N LEU A 99 11.26 -0.71 -4.01
CA LEU A 99 10.08 -0.13 -4.65
C LEU A 99 10.02 -0.67 -6.09
N ALA A 100 9.31 -1.77 -6.26
CA ALA A 100 9.27 -2.51 -7.54
C ALA A 100 8.37 -1.85 -8.60
N ALA A 101 7.39 -1.10 -8.13
CA ALA A 101 6.52 -0.27 -8.95
C ALA A 101 5.88 0.83 -8.09
N TYR A 102 5.29 1.81 -8.72
CA TYR A 102 4.30 2.69 -8.11
C TYR A 102 3.19 2.98 -9.10
N TYR A 103 2.05 3.46 -8.60
CA TYR A 103 0.97 3.90 -9.49
C TYR A 103 0.40 5.24 -9.06
N THR A 104 -0.12 5.97 -10.03
CA THR A 104 -1.09 7.06 -9.83
C THR A 104 -2.46 6.55 -10.26
N ALA A 105 -3.54 7.16 -9.76
CA ALA A 105 -4.86 6.75 -10.15
C ALA A 105 -5.79 7.95 -10.33
N ASP A 106 -6.76 7.79 -11.23
CA ASP A 106 -7.79 8.79 -11.51
C ASP A 106 -9.15 8.12 -11.63
N ASN A 107 -10.23 8.87 -11.33
CA ASN A 107 -11.58 8.43 -11.59
C ASN A 107 -11.94 8.76 -13.04
N VAL A 108 -11.91 7.75 -13.91
CA VAL A 108 -12.28 7.91 -15.33
C VAL A 108 -13.79 7.76 -15.48
N VAL A 109 -14.44 8.85 -15.82
CA VAL A 109 -15.90 8.92 -15.97
C VAL A 109 -16.36 8.07 -17.15
N LYS A 110 -17.28 7.15 -16.92
CA LYS A 110 -17.90 6.29 -17.94
C LYS A 110 -19.33 6.74 -18.27
N SER A 111 -20.02 7.39 -17.30
CA SER A 111 -21.33 8.00 -17.45
C SER A 111 -21.56 9.06 -16.36
N ASP A 112 -22.72 9.72 -16.37
CA ASP A 112 -23.06 10.74 -15.36
C ASP A 112 -23.03 10.23 -13.92
N THR A 113 -23.20 8.92 -13.72
CA THR A 113 -23.31 8.28 -12.40
C THR A 113 -22.23 7.23 -12.12
N ARG A 114 -21.40 6.91 -13.12
CA ARG A 114 -20.38 5.84 -13.01
C ARG A 114 -19.01 6.31 -13.48
N ALA A 115 -17.99 5.94 -12.72
CA ALA A 115 -16.59 6.08 -13.08
C ALA A 115 -15.84 4.78 -12.71
N VAL A 116 -14.64 4.62 -13.22
CA VAL A 116 -13.73 3.54 -12.84
C VAL A 116 -12.46 4.17 -12.28
N PHE A 117 -11.98 3.64 -11.15
CA PHE A 117 -10.71 4.01 -10.55
C PHE A 117 -9.56 3.36 -11.33
N GLU A 118 -9.06 4.08 -12.32
CA GLU A 118 -8.03 3.58 -13.23
C GLU A 118 -6.63 3.91 -12.74
N ARG A 119 -5.79 2.88 -12.59
CA ARG A 119 -4.37 3.01 -12.21
C ARG A 119 -3.50 3.18 -13.45
N THR A 120 -2.46 3.97 -13.30
CA THR A 120 -1.34 4.06 -14.23
C THR A 120 -0.07 3.69 -13.50
N TYR A 121 0.53 2.58 -13.87
CA TYR A 121 1.72 2.08 -13.22
C TYR A 121 2.99 2.66 -13.82
N SER A 122 4.03 2.76 -12.97
CA SER A 122 5.42 2.92 -13.37
C SER A 122 6.18 1.72 -12.79
N LEU A 123 6.74 0.89 -13.66
CA LEU A 123 7.39 -0.36 -13.31
C LEU A 123 8.90 -0.15 -13.28
N LEU A 124 9.56 -0.73 -12.30
CA LEU A 124 11.01 -0.73 -12.22
C LEU A 124 11.59 -1.69 -13.26
N ASP A 125 12.40 -1.17 -14.16
CA ASP A 125 13.29 -1.98 -14.97
C ASP A 125 14.50 -2.41 -14.10
N PRO A 126 14.69 -3.70 -13.83
CA PRO A 126 15.75 -4.18 -12.95
C PRO A 126 17.15 -4.03 -13.51
N ASP A 127 17.31 -3.90 -14.82
CA ASP A 127 18.62 -3.78 -15.48
C ASP A 127 19.11 -2.32 -15.46
N THR A 128 18.22 -1.36 -15.71
CA THR A 128 18.56 0.07 -15.75
C THR A 128 18.36 0.77 -14.38
N GLY A 129 17.54 0.22 -13.49
CA GLY A 129 17.15 0.85 -12.24
C GLY A 129 16.24 2.06 -12.43
N ARG A 130 15.52 2.17 -13.52
CA ARG A 130 14.59 3.28 -13.81
C ARG A 130 13.15 2.82 -13.82
N TYR A 131 12.24 3.73 -13.46
CA TYR A 131 10.81 3.46 -13.55
C TYR A 131 10.28 3.88 -14.92
N GLU A 132 9.61 2.94 -15.59
CA GLU A 132 8.99 3.15 -16.89
C GLU A 132 7.47 3.11 -16.76
N LYS A 133 6.81 4.12 -17.32
CA LYS A 133 5.35 4.23 -17.30
C LYS A 133 4.73 3.19 -18.22
N ASP A 134 3.78 2.40 -17.66
CA ASP A 134 3.02 1.40 -18.39
C ASP A 134 1.51 1.61 -18.16
N THR A 135 0.79 1.85 -19.23
CA THR A 135 -0.67 2.11 -19.21
C THR A 135 -1.49 0.88 -19.57
N ARG A 136 -0.87 -0.26 -19.86
CA ARG A 136 -1.55 -1.50 -20.30
C ARG A 136 -2.32 -2.20 -19.17
N TRP A 137 -1.95 -1.91 -17.91
CA TRP A 137 -2.37 -2.73 -16.77
C TRP A 137 -3.32 -1.99 -15.86
N SER A 138 -4.38 -2.68 -15.42
CA SER A 138 -5.26 -2.24 -14.34
C SER A 138 -4.77 -2.66 -12.97
N TYR A 139 -4.01 -3.77 -12.91
CA TYR A 139 -3.46 -4.32 -11.66
C TYR A 139 -2.09 -4.95 -11.91
N VAL A 140 -1.17 -4.69 -10.98
CA VAL A 140 0.19 -5.23 -11.01
C VAL A 140 0.58 -5.74 -9.63
N ALA A 141 1.03 -6.97 -9.54
CA ALA A 141 1.71 -7.54 -8.38
C ALA A 141 3.11 -7.97 -8.80
N VAL A 142 4.14 -7.62 -8.05
CA VAL A 142 5.52 -7.98 -8.38
C VAL A 142 5.98 -9.16 -7.52
N ALA A 143 6.54 -10.18 -8.17
CA ALA A 143 7.07 -11.35 -7.48
C ALA A 143 8.33 -11.01 -6.67
N PRO A 144 8.62 -11.72 -5.57
CA PRO A 144 9.95 -11.75 -4.98
C PRO A 144 11.00 -12.10 -6.03
N GLY A 145 12.20 -11.51 -5.92
CA GLY A 145 13.26 -11.66 -6.90
C GLY A 145 13.20 -10.65 -8.07
N LEU A 146 12.13 -9.85 -8.19
CA LEU A 146 12.02 -8.69 -9.11
C LEU A 146 12.21 -9.03 -10.60
N LYS A 147 11.97 -10.27 -11.00
CA LYS A 147 12.05 -10.69 -12.41
C LYS A 147 10.69 -10.66 -13.09
N THR A 148 9.66 -11.02 -12.38
CA THR A 148 8.32 -11.24 -12.93
C THR A 148 7.28 -10.42 -12.18
N ALA A 149 6.34 -9.84 -12.91
CA ALA A 149 5.11 -9.30 -12.36
C ALA A 149 3.90 -10.06 -12.90
N ALA A 150 2.89 -10.27 -12.06
CA ALA A 150 1.58 -10.72 -12.49
C ALA A 150 0.72 -9.49 -12.78
N VAL A 151 0.09 -9.45 -13.96
CA VAL A 151 -0.62 -8.28 -14.46
C VAL A 151 -2.02 -8.63 -14.95
N LEU A 152 -2.96 -7.69 -14.79
CA LEU A 152 -4.30 -7.74 -15.38
C LEU A 152 -4.45 -6.64 -16.42
N GLU A 153 -5.12 -6.96 -17.52
CA GLU A 153 -5.45 -5.99 -18.58
C GLU A 153 -6.38 -4.89 -18.08
N ARG A 154 -6.53 -3.83 -18.86
CA ARG A 154 -7.28 -2.61 -18.48
C ARG A 154 -8.71 -2.85 -18.03
N GLU A 155 -9.41 -3.80 -18.64
CA GLU A 155 -10.79 -4.11 -18.31
C GLU A 155 -10.87 -5.14 -17.20
N LEU A 156 -11.46 -4.76 -16.07
CA LEU A 156 -11.70 -5.66 -14.95
C LEU A 156 -13.18 -6.09 -14.88
N PRO A 157 -13.43 -7.29 -14.36
CA PRO A 157 -12.47 -8.32 -14.01
C PRO A 157 -11.94 -9.04 -15.25
N ALA A 158 -10.63 -9.33 -15.29
CA ALA A 158 -9.93 -9.89 -16.42
C ALA A 158 -10.10 -11.42 -16.51
N ARG A 159 -10.11 -11.99 -17.73
CA ARG A 159 -10.24 -13.43 -17.98
C ARG A 159 -8.91 -14.17 -18.17
N ARG A 160 -7.80 -13.45 -18.05
CA ARG A 160 -6.45 -14.00 -18.10
C ARG A 160 -5.50 -13.18 -17.26
N ILE A 161 -4.43 -13.81 -16.80
CA ILE A 161 -3.36 -13.18 -16.04
C ILE A 161 -2.10 -13.22 -16.88
N GLY A 162 -1.43 -12.08 -17.08
CA GLY A 162 -0.12 -12.02 -17.73
C GLY A 162 1.00 -12.22 -16.73
N LEU A 163 2.00 -13.01 -17.09
CA LEU A 163 3.30 -13.01 -16.40
C LEU A 163 4.25 -12.16 -17.23
N LEU A 164 4.53 -10.98 -16.73
CA LEU A 164 5.35 -9.95 -17.35
C LEU A 164 6.80 -10.09 -16.88
N ASP A 165 7.74 -10.19 -17.81
CA ASP A 165 9.16 -10.03 -17.51
C ASP A 165 9.44 -8.53 -17.31
N LEU A 166 10.01 -8.16 -16.16
CA LEU A 166 10.24 -6.75 -15.83
C LEU A 166 11.43 -6.14 -16.56
N ALA A 167 12.39 -6.95 -17.02
CA ALA A 167 13.54 -6.44 -17.76
C ALA A 167 13.22 -6.14 -19.23
N THR A 168 12.34 -6.94 -19.82
CA THR A 168 11.95 -6.76 -21.22
C THR A 168 10.64 -5.97 -21.38
N GLY A 169 9.82 -5.89 -20.33
CA GLY A 169 8.49 -5.31 -20.40
C GLY A 169 7.49 -6.13 -21.24
N GLU A 170 7.83 -7.39 -21.57
CA GLU A 170 7.00 -8.27 -22.38
C GLU A 170 6.29 -9.32 -21.53
N VAL A 171 5.08 -9.71 -21.95
CA VAL A 171 4.34 -10.79 -21.30
C VAL A 171 4.84 -12.13 -21.84
N GLU A 172 5.62 -12.83 -21.03
CA GLU A 172 6.15 -14.15 -21.39
C GLU A 172 5.07 -15.21 -21.50
N ARG A 173 4.02 -15.10 -20.67
CA ARG A 173 2.97 -16.12 -20.63
C ARG A 173 1.65 -15.53 -20.18
N TRP A 174 0.57 -15.96 -20.83
CA TRP A 174 -0.80 -15.72 -20.40
C TRP A 174 -1.37 -16.99 -19.75
N ILE A 175 -1.98 -16.82 -18.56
CA ILE A 175 -2.69 -17.87 -17.83
C ILE A 175 -4.18 -17.59 -17.96
N PRO A 176 -4.93 -18.41 -18.72
CA PRO A 176 -6.39 -18.26 -18.78
C PRO A 176 -7.01 -18.69 -17.45
N VAL A 177 -8.07 -17.99 -17.02
CA VAL A 177 -8.78 -18.25 -15.78
C VAL A 177 -10.27 -18.50 -16.07
N ALA A 178 -10.84 -19.48 -15.36
CA ALA A 178 -12.26 -19.80 -15.53
C ALA A 178 -13.19 -18.74 -14.91
N HIS A 179 -12.73 -18.12 -13.84
CA HIS A 179 -13.43 -17.05 -13.11
C HIS A 179 -12.66 -15.73 -13.26
N ALA A 180 -13.37 -14.66 -13.59
CA ALA A 180 -12.75 -13.37 -13.90
C ALA A 180 -12.09 -12.74 -12.65
N VAL A 181 -10.90 -12.20 -12.83
CA VAL A 181 -9.97 -11.77 -11.77
C VAL A 181 -9.90 -10.27 -11.69
N GLY A 182 -9.95 -9.71 -10.46
CA GLY A 182 -9.77 -8.29 -10.21
C GLY A 182 -8.59 -7.93 -9.32
N GLY A 183 -7.95 -8.90 -8.64
CA GLY A 183 -6.82 -8.67 -7.74
C GLY A 183 -5.85 -9.84 -7.71
N LEU A 184 -4.58 -9.56 -7.43
CA LEU A 184 -3.49 -10.54 -7.46
C LEU A 184 -2.54 -10.35 -6.26
N ALA A 185 -2.05 -11.45 -5.68
CA ALA A 185 -0.96 -11.41 -4.72
C ALA A 185 -0.10 -12.66 -4.81
N PHE A 186 1.23 -12.49 -4.77
CA PHE A 186 2.17 -13.60 -4.71
C PHE A 186 2.24 -14.19 -3.30
N SER A 187 2.55 -15.49 -3.23
CA SER A 187 3.01 -16.10 -1.99
C SER A 187 4.36 -15.53 -1.56
N TYR A 188 4.70 -15.71 -0.28
CA TYR A 188 5.93 -15.14 0.27
C TYR A 188 7.20 -15.64 -0.44
N ASP A 189 7.20 -16.86 -0.93
CA ASP A 189 8.28 -17.49 -1.71
C ASP A 189 8.21 -17.18 -3.21
N GLY A 190 7.13 -16.56 -3.68
CA GLY A 190 6.91 -16.24 -5.09
C GLY A 190 6.48 -17.42 -5.96
N GLY A 191 6.35 -18.63 -5.40
CA GLY A 191 6.02 -19.85 -6.16
C GLY A 191 4.54 -19.96 -6.54
N ARG A 192 3.66 -19.24 -5.85
CA ARG A 192 2.22 -19.27 -6.08
C ARG A 192 1.63 -17.86 -6.21
N LEU A 193 0.50 -17.78 -6.89
CA LEU A 193 -0.30 -16.59 -7.05
C LEU A 193 -1.71 -16.84 -6.54
N VAL A 194 -2.24 -15.98 -5.66
CA VAL A 194 -3.66 -15.92 -5.38
C VAL A 194 -4.29 -14.83 -6.24
N ALA A 195 -5.37 -15.20 -6.93
CA ALA A 195 -6.14 -14.33 -7.81
C ALA A 195 -7.56 -14.20 -7.25
N THR A 196 -7.94 -12.99 -6.82
CA THR A 196 -9.28 -12.72 -6.30
C THR A 196 -10.25 -12.56 -7.46
N THR A 197 -11.37 -13.29 -7.40
CA THR A 197 -12.36 -13.32 -8.48
C THR A 197 -13.58 -12.47 -8.16
N TYR A 198 -14.12 -11.81 -9.18
CA TYR A 198 -15.23 -10.86 -9.09
C TYR A 198 -16.22 -11.04 -10.24
N ASP A 199 -17.50 -10.76 -10.00
CA ASP A 199 -18.53 -10.71 -11.04
C ASP A 199 -18.60 -9.34 -11.73
N GLU A 200 -18.25 -8.27 -11.02
CA GLU A 200 -18.23 -6.89 -11.54
C GLU A 200 -16.86 -6.25 -11.27
N ASP A 201 -16.57 -5.15 -11.96
CA ASP A 201 -15.32 -4.39 -11.79
C ASP A 201 -15.19 -3.89 -10.33
N PRO A 202 -14.20 -4.39 -9.55
CA PRO A 202 -14.01 -3.96 -8.16
C PRO A 202 -13.54 -2.51 -8.01
N ASP A 203 -13.14 -1.88 -9.10
CA ASP A 203 -12.72 -0.46 -9.14
C ASP A 203 -13.84 0.49 -9.59
N LEU A 204 -15.05 -0.04 -9.76
CA LEU A 204 -16.22 0.78 -10.10
C LEU A 204 -16.50 1.81 -9.00
N ARG A 205 -16.79 3.04 -9.44
CA ARG A 205 -17.16 4.18 -8.60
C ARG A 205 -18.54 4.66 -8.98
N HIS A 206 -19.29 5.07 -7.97
CA HIS A 206 -20.59 5.71 -8.13
C HIS A 206 -20.52 7.16 -7.69
N LYS A 207 -21.33 7.99 -8.32
CA LYS A 207 -21.45 9.38 -7.93
C LYS A 207 -22.32 9.47 -6.68
N GLU A 208 -21.77 10.01 -5.61
CA GLU A 208 -22.45 10.22 -4.34
C GLU A 208 -22.43 11.70 -3.98
N THR A 209 -23.45 12.12 -3.24
CA THR A 209 -23.51 13.46 -2.67
C THR A 209 -23.11 13.37 -1.18
N ALA A 210 -22.01 13.99 -0.84
CA ALA A 210 -21.55 14.10 0.54
C ALA A 210 -21.76 15.51 1.06
N SER A 211 -22.25 15.63 2.29
CA SER A 211 -22.34 16.90 2.98
C SER A 211 -20.99 17.26 3.60
N ALA A 212 -20.49 18.45 3.29
CA ALA A 212 -19.28 19.02 3.89
C ALA A 212 -19.64 20.35 4.57
N VAL A 213 -18.95 20.68 5.66
CA VAL A 213 -19.12 21.98 6.32
C VAL A 213 -18.02 22.92 5.86
N GLU A 214 -18.40 23.99 5.14
CA GLU A 214 -17.49 25.04 4.68
C GLU A 214 -17.93 26.39 5.24
N ASN A 215 -17.01 27.07 5.95
CA ASN A 215 -17.28 28.36 6.59
C ASN A 215 -18.55 28.34 7.49
N GLY A 216 -18.78 27.23 8.22
CA GLY A 216 -19.95 27.06 9.09
C GLY A 216 -21.27 26.78 8.35
N LYS A 217 -21.25 26.59 7.04
CA LYS A 217 -22.43 26.22 6.24
C LYS A 217 -22.26 24.80 5.71
N THR A 218 -23.33 24.02 5.79
CA THR A 218 -23.38 22.70 5.11
C THR A 218 -23.46 22.94 3.60
N VAL A 219 -22.51 22.38 2.86
CA VAL A 219 -22.48 22.36 1.38
C VAL A 219 -22.51 20.92 0.92
N GLU A 220 -23.30 20.67 -0.12
CA GLU A 220 -23.31 19.37 -0.77
C GLU A 220 -22.22 19.33 -1.84
N ARG A 221 -21.42 18.27 -1.84
CA ARG A 221 -20.41 18.01 -2.85
C ARG A 221 -20.64 16.65 -3.47
N GLN A 222 -20.60 16.62 -4.79
CA GLN A 222 -20.58 15.37 -5.51
C GLN A 222 -19.15 14.82 -5.52
N MET A 223 -19.02 13.54 -5.19
CA MET A 223 -17.76 12.82 -5.20
C MET A 223 -17.93 11.42 -5.77
N TRP A 224 -16.84 10.86 -6.28
CA TRP A 224 -16.81 9.46 -6.69
C TRP A 224 -16.47 8.58 -5.50
N ALA A 225 -17.39 7.70 -5.11
CA ALA A 225 -17.24 6.76 -4.01
C ALA A 225 -17.14 5.32 -4.50
N SER A 226 -16.48 4.46 -3.74
CA SER A 226 -16.48 3.01 -4.00
C SER A 226 -17.91 2.47 -3.89
N SER A 227 -18.24 1.43 -4.66
CA SER A 227 -19.49 0.71 -4.49
C SER A 227 -19.62 0.21 -3.04
N MET A 228 -20.83 0.31 -2.49
CA MET A 228 -21.15 -0.18 -1.14
C MET A 228 -21.22 -1.70 -1.05
N GLY A 229 -21.11 -2.41 -2.17
CA GLY A 229 -21.13 -3.86 -2.24
C GLY A 229 -19.90 -4.45 -2.90
N SER A 230 -19.49 -5.62 -2.47
CA SER A 230 -18.42 -6.38 -3.14
C SER A 230 -19.02 -7.48 -4.00
N SER A 231 -18.64 -7.49 -5.27
CA SER A 231 -18.98 -8.55 -6.24
C SER A 231 -17.98 -9.73 -6.17
N ARG A 232 -17.19 -9.84 -5.09
CA ARG A 232 -16.23 -10.93 -4.91
C ARG A 232 -16.91 -12.29 -4.89
N THR A 233 -16.45 -13.20 -5.76
CA THR A 233 -16.99 -14.57 -5.87
C THR A 233 -16.12 -15.61 -5.17
N GLY A 234 -14.81 -15.38 -5.07
CA GLY A 234 -13.87 -16.31 -4.46
C GLY A 234 -12.42 -15.98 -4.78
N PHE A 235 -11.60 -16.99 -4.79
CA PHE A 235 -10.20 -16.89 -5.19
C PHE A 235 -9.74 -18.11 -5.98
N SER A 236 -8.76 -17.90 -6.84
CA SER A 236 -8.00 -18.99 -7.48
C SER A 236 -6.59 -19.00 -6.90
N VAL A 237 -6.06 -20.19 -6.62
CA VAL A 237 -4.64 -20.41 -6.34
C VAL A 237 -4.00 -21.01 -7.56
N ILE A 238 -2.92 -20.40 -8.02
CA ILE A 238 -2.18 -20.79 -9.23
C ILE A 238 -0.76 -21.16 -8.82
N ASP A 239 -0.36 -22.38 -9.09
CA ASP A 239 1.04 -22.80 -8.99
C ASP A 239 1.77 -22.36 -10.25
N LEU A 240 2.81 -21.54 -10.11
CA LEU A 240 3.48 -20.90 -11.24
C LEU A 240 4.41 -21.85 -12.01
N ALA A 241 4.88 -22.92 -11.38
CA ALA A 241 5.73 -23.91 -12.02
C ALA A 241 4.90 -24.85 -12.91
N SER A 242 3.80 -25.37 -12.39
CA SER A 242 2.93 -26.33 -13.10
C SER A 242 1.78 -25.67 -13.87
N THR A 243 1.46 -24.41 -13.57
CA THR A 243 0.26 -23.67 -14.03
C THR A 243 -1.07 -24.31 -13.60
N GLN A 244 -1.04 -25.23 -12.65
CA GLN A 244 -2.27 -25.76 -12.07
C GLN A 244 -3.02 -24.65 -11.33
N THR A 245 -4.32 -24.58 -11.58
CA THR A 245 -5.22 -23.58 -11.00
C THR A 245 -6.34 -24.30 -10.25
N SER A 246 -6.55 -23.95 -9.00
CA SER A 246 -7.72 -24.34 -8.22
C SER A 246 -8.55 -23.11 -7.91
N TRP A 247 -9.86 -23.15 -8.09
CA TRP A 247 -10.76 -22.08 -7.70
C TRP A 247 -11.63 -22.49 -6.52
N THR A 248 -11.83 -21.54 -5.60
CA THR A 248 -12.58 -21.75 -4.37
C THR A 248 -13.58 -20.62 -4.17
N PRO A 249 -14.88 -20.92 -4.00
CA PRO A 249 -15.92 -19.89 -3.77
C PRO A 249 -15.85 -19.35 -2.35
N VAL A 250 -15.57 -18.08 -2.20
CA VAL A 250 -15.64 -17.35 -0.92
C VAL A 250 -16.17 -15.93 -1.18
N LYS A 251 -17.46 -15.76 -1.02
CA LYS A 251 -18.14 -14.47 -1.21
C LYS A 251 -17.78 -13.50 -0.09
N ALA A 252 -17.93 -12.22 -0.38
CA ALA A 252 -17.83 -11.18 0.64
C ALA A 252 -18.98 -11.31 1.66
N GLU A 253 -18.69 -11.13 2.94
CA GLU A 253 -19.70 -11.26 4.00
C GLU A 253 -20.44 -9.96 4.33
N ARG A 254 -19.82 -8.84 4.04
CA ARG A 254 -20.38 -7.50 4.28
C ARG A 254 -20.11 -6.59 3.11
N ASP A 255 -21.10 -5.81 2.77
CA ASP A 255 -21.11 -4.97 1.57
C ASP A 255 -20.68 -3.53 1.91
N ILE A 256 -19.44 -3.32 2.34
CA ILE A 256 -18.96 -1.97 2.69
C ILE A 256 -17.85 -1.47 1.74
N SER A 257 -17.21 -2.36 0.99
CA SER A 257 -16.19 -1.99 0.02
C SER A 257 -16.23 -2.93 -1.18
N ALA A 258 -16.14 -2.35 -2.37
CA ALA A 258 -16.12 -3.13 -3.60
C ALA A 258 -14.93 -4.08 -3.65
N ARG A 259 -13.74 -3.61 -3.24
CA ARG A 259 -12.50 -4.37 -3.32
C ARG A 259 -12.17 -5.05 -1.98
N GLN A 260 -12.11 -6.37 -1.98
CA GLN A 260 -11.74 -7.21 -0.84
C GLN A 260 -10.80 -8.32 -1.29
N ASP A 261 -9.63 -7.93 -1.79
CA ASP A 261 -8.66 -8.87 -2.36
C ASP A 261 -8.12 -9.83 -1.32
N PHE A 262 -7.83 -11.06 -1.75
CA PHE A 262 -7.12 -12.05 -0.97
C PHE A 262 -5.61 -11.89 -1.09
N ALA A 263 -4.92 -12.19 0.00
CA ALA A 263 -3.48 -12.36 0.02
C ALA A 263 -3.12 -13.64 0.78
N PHE A 264 -1.93 -14.19 0.54
CA PHE A 264 -1.43 -15.34 1.28
C PHE A 264 -1.02 -14.98 2.71
N GLY A 265 -1.29 -15.89 3.65
CA GLY A 265 -0.56 -15.96 4.91
C GLY A 265 0.93 -16.27 4.67
N ARG A 266 1.75 -16.14 5.69
CA ARG A 266 3.21 -16.25 5.62
C ARG A 266 3.70 -17.57 5.03
N THR A 267 3.08 -18.68 5.38
CA THR A 267 3.45 -20.03 4.95
C THR A 267 2.91 -20.38 3.55
N GLY A 268 1.93 -19.58 3.06
CA GLY A 268 1.30 -19.78 1.78
C GLY A 268 0.25 -20.89 1.74
N ASP A 269 -0.02 -21.58 2.83
CA ASP A 269 -1.05 -22.61 2.98
C ASP A 269 -2.42 -22.05 3.41
N THR A 270 -2.48 -20.77 3.69
CA THR A 270 -3.67 -20.02 4.02
C THR A 270 -3.78 -18.75 3.19
N VAL A 271 -5.01 -18.25 3.04
CA VAL A 271 -5.26 -16.92 2.50
C VAL A 271 -6.07 -16.10 3.49
N TYR A 272 -5.98 -14.80 3.41
CA TYR A 272 -6.78 -13.90 4.21
C TYR A 272 -7.36 -12.76 3.37
N SER A 273 -8.44 -12.17 3.84
CA SER A 273 -8.98 -10.91 3.33
C SER A 273 -9.29 -9.98 4.50
N GLN A 274 -9.40 -8.69 4.19
CA GLN A 274 -9.80 -7.69 5.16
C GLN A 274 -11.24 -7.95 5.65
N VAL A 275 -11.47 -7.78 6.95
CA VAL A 275 -12.81 -7.72 7.56
C VAL A 275 -13.25 -6.27 7.59
N ILE A 276 -14.36 -5.96 6.92
CA ILE A 276 -14.90 -4.61 6.84
C ILE A 276 -16.11 -4.47 7.78
N GLY A 277 -16.27 -3.29 8.39
CA GLY A 277 -17.40 -2.97 9.26
C GLY A 277 -17.29 -3.54 10.67
N GLY A 278 -16.08 -3.73 11.17
CA GLY A 278 -15.77 -4.08 12.54
C GLY A 278 -14.69 -3.16 13.08
N ARG A 279 -13.75 -3.72 13.85
CA ARG A 279 -12.52 -3.02 14.20
C ARG A 279 -11.65 -2.97 12.94
N ASP A 280 -11.26 -1.78 12.53
CA ASP A 280 -10.46 -1.57 11.33
C ASP A 280 -9.18 -2.41 11.32
N GLY A 281 -8.82 -2.91 10.15
CA GLY A 281 -7.61 -3.68 9.91
C GLY A 281 -7.67 -5.15 10.34
N LEU A 282 -8.81 -5.68 10.79
CA LEU A 282 -8.95 -7.10 11.07
C LEU A 282 -8.90 -7.94 9.80
N GLN A 283 -8.48 -9.20 9.95
CA GLN A 283 -8.32 -10.16 8.87
C GLN A 283 -9.13 -11.43 9.17
N GLN A 284 -9.80 -11.94 8.15
CA GLN A 284 -10.37 -13.28 8.17
C GLN A 284 -9.47 -14.22 7.37
N PHE A 285 -9.03 -15.30 8.01
CA PHE A 285 -8.24 -16.33 7.37
C PHE A 285 -9.10 -17.47 6.86
N TYR A 286 -8.64 -18.08 5.78
CA TYR A 286 -9.25 -19.24 5.13
C TYR A 286 -8.16 -20.23 4.77
N ASP A 287 -8.48 -21.53 4.82
CA ASP A 287 -7.68 -22.55 4.16
C ASP A 287 -7.86 -22.46 2.63
N LEU A 288 -7.06 -23.18 1.88
CA LEU A 288 -7.11 -23.15 0.41
C LEU A 288 -8.36 -23.80 -0.18
N THR A 289 -9.18 -24.46 0.66
CA THR A 289 -10.50 -25.00 0.27
C THR A 289 -11.65 -24.03 0.58
N GLY A 290 -11.35 -22.86 1.15
CA GLY A 290 -12.30 -21.80 1.47
C GLY A 290 -12.95 -21.93 2.84
N GLY A 291 -12.54 -22.89 3.64
CA GLY A 291 -12.96 -23.03 5.03
C GLY A 291 -12.41 -21.89 5.88
N LYS A 292 -13.27 -21.22 6.66
CA LYS A 292 -12.82 -20.22 7.62
C LYS A 292 -11.99 -20.86 8.72
N ILE A 293 -10.86 -20.28 9.00
CA ILE A 293 -9.97 -20.74 10.06
C ILE A 293 -9.58 -19.58 10.98
N ASN A 294 -9.07 -19.92 12.15
CA ASN A 294 -8.41 -18.96 13.00
C ASN A 294 -7.12 -18.47 12.34
N ALA A 295 -6.73 -17.23 12.61
CA ALA A 295 -5.44 -16.73 12.18
C ALA A 295 -4.30 -17.62 12.73
N PRO A 296 -3.24 -17.88 11.92
CA PRO A 296 -2.03 -18.50 12.42
C PRO A 296 -1.51 -17.77 13.66
N ALA A 297 -0.84 -18.50 14.57
CA ALA A 297 -0.46 -17.98 15.88
C ALA A 297 0.42 -16.73 15.80
N ASP A 298 1.26 -16.62 14.76
CA ASP A 298 2.15 -15.51 14.50
C ASP A 298 1.56 -14.44 13.56
N GLU A 299 0.33 -14.64 13.07
CA GLU A 299 -0.38 -13.65 12.25
C GLU A 299 -1.65 -13.09 12.92
N ARG A 300 -1.99 -13.59 14.11
CA ARG A 300 -3.25 -13.24 14.80
C ARG A 300 -3.43 -11.75 15.07
N TYR A 301 -2.35 -11.03 15.31
CA TYR A 301 -2.37 -9.60 15.64
C TYR A 301 -2.01 -8.70 14.47
N LEU A 302 -1.75 -9.27 13.28
CA LEU A 302 -1.49 -8.48 12.09
C LEU A 302 -2.75 -7.75 11.64
N ARG A 303 -2.54 -6.66 10.91
CA ARG A 303 -3.59 -5.82 10.37
C ARG A 303 -3.48 -5.75 8.84
N SER A 304 -4.61 -5.74 8.17
CA SER A 304 -4.67 -5.67 6.70
C SER A 304 -4.24 -4.31 6.14
N ASP A 305 -4.36 -3.25 6.93
CA ASP A 305 -3.97 -1.89 6.58
C ASP A 305 -2.47 -1.60 6.78
N VAL A 306 -1.67 -2.58 7.26
CA VAL A 306 -0.23 -2.44 7.46
C VAL A 306 0.52 -3.38 6.51
N ALA A 307 1.10 -2.82 5.46
CA ALA A 307 1.74 -3.58 4.39
C ALA A 307 2.99 -4.36 4.85
N ALA A 308 3.75 -3.83 5.81
CA ALA A 308 5.00 -4.45 6.28
C ALA A 308 4.82 -5.80 6.97
N ARG A 309 3.68 -6.05 7.65
CA ARG A 309 3.35 -7.34 8.30
C ARG A 309 4.46 -7.87 9.22
N LEU A 310 4.93 -9.13 9.00
CA LEU A 310 5.99 -9.77 9.78
C LEU A 310 7.39 -9.41 9.27
N SER A 311 8.34 -9.29 10.19
CA SER A 311 9.77 -9.20 9.86
C SER A 311 10.25 -10.44 9.10
N PRO A 312 11.38 -10.37 8.38
CA PRO A 312 11.92 -11.51 7.63
C PRO A 312 12.08 -12.78 8.47
N ASN A 313 12.52 -12.68 9.71
CA ASN A 313 12.64 -13.82 10.64
C ASN A 313 11.32 -14.20 11.34
N GLY A 314 10.22 -13.47 11.12
CA GLY A 314 8.91 -13.73 11.71
C GLY A 314 8.77 -13.42 13.20
N ARG A 315 9.76 -12.76 13.82
CA ARG A 315 9.75 -12.49 15.27
C ARG A 315 9.14 -11.16 15.67
N LEU A 316 8.95 -10.25 14.72
CA LEU A 316 8.39 -8.93 14.93
C LEU A 316 7.21 -8.69 13.99
N ALA A 317 6.17 -8.06 14.51
CA ALA A 317 4.99 -7.63 13.77
C ALA A 317 4.97 -6.11 13.66
N ALA A 318 4.89 -5.59 12.45
CA ALA A 318 4.64 -4.19 12.19
C ALA A 318 3.15 -3.90 12.38
N LEU A 319 2.82 -2.91 13.18
CA LEU A 319 1.46 -2.40 13.35
C LEU A 319 1.37 -0.92 13.00
N GLY A 320 0.16 -0.41 12.96
CA GLY A 320 -0.09 0.95 12.51
C GLY A 320 0.32 2.04 13.52
N LEU A 321 0.03 3.26 13.12
CA LEU A 321 0.28 4.49 13.86
C LEU A 321 -0.29 4.43 15.29
N THR A 322 0.53 4.75 16.28
CA THR A 322 0.14 4.79 17.69
C THR A 322 0.38 6.14 18.35
N LYS A 323 1.26 6.96 17.79
CA LYS A 323 1.61 8.26 18.36
C LYS A 323 2.04 9.25 17.30
N GLU A 324 1.53 10.47 17.40
CA GLU A 324 2.03 11.64 16.68
C GLU A 324 2.54 12.68 17.66
N VAL A 325 3.64 13.34 17.29
CA VAL A 325 4.23 14.44 18.04
C VAL A 325 4.24 15.66 17.13
N ALA A 326 3.60 16.72 17.58
CA ALA A 326 3.61 18.01 16.89
C ALA A 326 5.03 18.59 16.80
N GLY A 327 5.30 19.33 15.75
CA GLY A 327 6.59 19.99 15.53
C GLY A 327 6.73 20.37 14.07
N SER A 328 7.87 20.97 13.74
CA SER A 328 8.23 21.31 12.36
C SER A 328 9.63 20.75 12.05
N PRO A 329 9.73 19.55 11.41
CA PRO A 329 8.64 18.66 11.04
C PRO A 329 8.02 17.92 12.22
N GLY A 330 6.76 17.49 12.07
CA GLY A 330 6.10 16.56 13.00
C GLY A 330 6.73 15.16 12.93
N ARG A 331 6.42 14.33 13.93
CA ARG A 331 6.91 12.95 14.00
C ARG A 331 5.77 11.99 14.22
N SER A 332 5.81 10.88 13.49
CA SER A 332 4.86 9.79 13.65
C SER A 332 5.58 8.54 14.15
N TYR A 333 4.89 7.75 14.97
CA TYR A 333 5.43 6.51 15.51
C TYR A 333 4.41 5.38 15.34
N SER A 334 4.88 4.26 14.86
CA SER A 334 4.12 3.02 14.72
C SER A 334 4.63 1.96 15.69
N SER A 335 3.73 1.06 16.10
CA SER A 335 4.02 -0.01 17.05
C SER A 335 4.71 -1.19 16.38
N ILE A 336 5.72 -1.74 17.03
CA ILE A 336 6.32 -3.03 16.72
C ILE A 336 5.98 -3.98 17.87
N ARG A 337 5.39 -5.13 17.55
CA ARG A 337 4.86 -6.07 18.53
C ARG A 337 5.42 -7.48 18.38
N ASP A 338 5.30 -8.23 19.46
CA ASP A 338 5.43 -9.68 19.39
C ASP A 338 4.22 -10.24 18.63
N PRO A 339 4.43 -10.99 17.55
CA PRO A 339 3.33 -11.47 16.71
C PRO A 339 2.45 -12.53 17.39
N ARG A 340 2.94 -13.19 18.44
CA ARG A 340 2.23 -14.28 19.14
C ARG A 340 1.45 -13.79 20.34
N THR A 341 2.02 -12.84 21.10
CA THR A 341 1.38 -12.30 22.31
C THR A 341 0.60 -11.03 22.03
N GLY A 342 0.96 -10.29 20.97
CA GLY A 342 0.40 -8.98 20.65
C GLY A 342 0.95 -7.85 21.54
N GLU A 343 1.91 -8.13 22.43
CA GLU A 343 2.52 -7.14 23.30
C GLU A 343 3.41 -6.17 22.50
N GLU A 344 3.33 -4.89 22.82
CA GLU A 344 4.20 -3.87 22.21
C GLU A 344 5.63 -4.03 22.74
N ILE A 345 6.56 -4.38 21.86
CA ILE A 345 7.99 -4.47 22.15
C ILE A 345 8.61 -3.08 22.14
N THR A 346 8.27 -2.28 21.11
CA THR A 346 8.84 -0.95 20.91
C THR A 346 8.02 -0.16 19.89
N LYS A 347 8.42 1.09 19.69
CA LYS A 347 7.92 1.95 18.61
C LYS A 347 9.04 2.31 17.67
N VAL A 348 8.67 2.51 16.41
CA VAL A 348 9.57 2.97 15.36
C VAL A 348 9.00 4.21 14.69
N ARG A 349 9.86 5.07 14.16
CA ARG A 349 9.43 6.23 13.37
C ARG A 349 8.63 5.79 12.15
N GLY A 350 7.74 6.65 11.69
CA GLY A 350 6.88 6.44 10.53
C GLY A 350 5.41 6.24 10.90
N GLY A 351 4.53 6.84 10.11
CA GLY A 351 3.08 6.74 10.27
C GLY A 351 2.50 5.48 9.64
N HIS A 352 3.02 5.08 8.48
CA HIS A 352 2.61 3.86 7.78
C HIS A 352 3.84 3.03 7.45
N LEU A 353 3.92 1.82 8.02
CA LEU A 353 5.00 0.87 7.78
C LEU A 353 4.71 0.06 6.51
N LEU A 354 5.59 0.14 5.52
CA LEU A 354 5.36 -0.37 4.17
C LEU A 354 6.08 -1.68 3.88
N ALA A 355 7.37 -1.77 4.22
CA ALA A 355 8.19 -2.95 3.94
C ALA A 355 9.31 -3.11 4.95
N TRP A 356 9.61 -4.35 5.32
CA TRP A 356 10.82 -4.69 6.06
C TRP A 356 12.03 -4.73 5.13
N VAL A 357 13.10 -4.06 5.53
CA VAL A 357 14.40 -4.08 4.88
C VAL A 357 15.24 -5.25 5.39
N ASP A 358 15.18 -5.47 6.68
CA ASP A 358 15.71 -6.57 7.45
C ASP A 358 14.97 -6.64 8.80
N ASP A 359 15.47 -7.44 9.76
CA ASP A 359 14.81 -7.62 11.06
C ASP A 359 14.84 -6.39 11.99
N LYS A 360 15.48 -5.30 11.58
CA LYS A 360 15.63 -4.07 12.37
C LYS A 360 15.23 -2.80 11.65
N ARG A 361 15.12 -2.84 10.33
CA ARG A 361 14.86 -1.65 9.51
C ARG A 361 13.61 -1.82 8.66
N LEU A 362 12.88 -0.74 8.48
CA LEU A 362 11.68 -0.68 7.65
C LEU A 362 11.70 0.54 6.74
N ILE A 363 10.97 0.44 5.63
CA ILE A 363 10.56 1.59 4.85
C ILE A 363 9.16 2.01 5.32
N ALA A 364 8.99 3.31 5.51
CA ALA A 364 7.75 3.89 6.01
C ALA A 364 7.41 5.21 5.31
N TRP A 365 6.13 5.60 5.33
CA TRP A 365 5.74 6.99 5.13
C TRP A 365 5.93 7.77 6.42
N GLU A 366 6.65 8.87 6.35
CA GLU A 366 6.83 9.82 7.46
C GLU A 366 6.37 11.20 7.04
N ARG A 367 5.81 11.94 7.98
CA ARG A 367 5.43 13.33 7.78
C ARG A 367 6.69 14.22 7.81
N VAL A 368 6.84 15.10 6.83
CA VAL A 368 7.99 16.02 6.73
C VAL A 368 7.62 17.48 6.93
N THR A 369 6.33 17.81 7.05
CA THR A 369 5.85 19.18 7.27
C THR A 369 5.24 19.34 8.66
N SER A 370 5.08 20.58 9.14
CA SER A 370 4.40 20.87 10.39
C SER A 370 2.92 20.47 10.34
N LEU A 371 2.30 20.31 11.52
CA LEU A 371 0.86 20.04 11.60
C LEU A 371 -0.02 21.16 11.05
N GLU A 372 0.54 22.38 10.93
CA GLU A 372 -0.14 23.56 10.40
C GLU A 372 -0.06 23.68 8.88
N GLU A 373 0.88 22.94 8.25
CA GLU A 373 1.06 22.89 6.81
C GLU A 373 0.41 21.64 6.23
N GLU A 374 0.30 21.58 4.88
CA GLU A 374 -0.24 20.41 4.18
C GLU A 374 0.53 19.13 4.57
N TYR A 375 -0.22 18.04 4.77
CA TYR A 375 0.38 16.74 4.99
C TYR A 375 1.13 16.30 3.73
N ARG A 376 2.45 16.19 3.84
CA ARG A 376 3.32 15.74 2.74
C ARG A 376 4.16 14.57 3.22
N PRO A 377 3.68 13.33 3.02
CA PRO A 377 4.46 12.16 3.39
C PRO A 377 5.68 11.99 2.50
N GLN A 378 6.76 11.45 3.06
CA GLN A 378 8.01 11.12 2.38
C GLN A 378 8.37 9.67 2.69
N LEU A 379 8.84 8.91 1.70
CA LEU A 379 9.42 7.60 1.98
C LEU A 379 10.73 7.77 2.73
N VAL A 380 10.82 7.07 3.86
CA VAL A 380 12.00 7.07 4.71
C VAL A 380 12.38 5.66 5.11
N LEU A 381 13.68 5.45 5.32
CA LEU A 381 14.20 4.29 6.02
C LEU A 381 14.27 4.60 7.50
N VAL A 382 13.69 3.75 8.32
CA VAL A 382 13.64 3.84 9.78
C VAL A 382 14.26 2.62 10.43
N THR A 383 14.84 2.82 11.61
CA THR A 383 15.52 1.75 12.35
C THR A 383 14.92 1.63 13.75
N ILE A 384 14.58 0.41 14.15
CA ILE A 384 14.11 0.10 15.51
C ILE A 384 15.17 0.55 16.52
N GLY A 385 14.74 1.28 17.56
CA GLY A 385 15.63 1.83 18.59
C GLY A 385 16.34 3.13 18.19
N SER A 386 15.98 3.75 17.05
CA SER A 386 16.54 5.01 16.60
C SER A 386 15.44 5.99 16.18
N ASP A 387 15.59 7.26 16.54
CA ASP A 387 14.72 8.35 16.05
C ASP A 387 15.21 8.95 14.72
N LYS A 388 16.37 8.51 14.23
CA LYS A 388 16.90 8.98 12.95
C LYS A 388 16.13 8.36 11.79
N VAL A 389 15.81 9.17 10.79
CA VAL A 389 15.22 8.74 9.53
C VAL A 389 16.17 9.06 8.38
N VAL A 390 16.19 8.21 7.36
CA VAL A 390 16.93 8.45 6.12
C VAL A 390 15.91 8.66 5.00
N PRO A 391 15.80 9.85 4.41
CA PRO A 391 14.92 10.10 3.28
C PRO A 391 15.27 9.21 2.09
N LEU A 392 14.27 8.54 1.51
CA LEU A 392 14.42 7.70 0.32
C LEU A 392 13.81 8.34 -0.92
N SER A 393 12.74 9.14 -0.79
CA SER A 393 12.11 9.89 -1.90
C SER A 393 11.98 11.36 -1.56
N GLY A 394 11.54 12.16 -2.52
CA GLY A 394 10.97 13.47 -2.25
C GLY A 394 9.61 13.37 -1.55
N SER A 395 9.11 14.51 -1.07
CA SER A 395 7.79 14.59 -0.44
C SER A 395 6.69 14.36 -1.48
N ARG A 396 5.73 13.53 -1.13
CA ARG A 396 4.54 13.25 -1.93
C ARG A 396 3.54 14.40 -1.77
N GLU A 397 3.08 14.96 -2.88
CA GLU A 397 1.97 15.89 -2.83
C GLU A 397 0.66 15.12 -2.67
N GLU A 398 -0.11 15.46 -1.66
CA GLU A 398 -1.47 14.98 -1.47
C GLU A 398 -2.44 16.10 -1.86
N SER A 399 -3.27 15.87 -2.88
CA SER A 399 -4.37 16.77 -3.20
C SER A 399 -5.67 15.99 -3.28
N LEU A 400 -6.79 16.64 -2.98
CA LEU A 400 -8.13 16.05 -3.15
C LEU A 400 -8.48 15.84 -4.64
N GLU A 401 -7.78 16.53 -5.54
CA GLU A 401 -8.05 16.52 -6.98
C GLU A 401 -7.14 15.56 -7.75
N ARG A 402 -5.95 15.28 -7.24
CA ARG A 402 -5.01 14.33 -7.82
C ARG A 402 -4.58 13.36 -6.76
N GLN A 403 -4.81 12.09 -7.02
CA GLN A 403 -4.30 11.06 -6.12
C GLN A 403 -2.78 11.03 -6.22
N ALA A 404 -2.15 11.05 -5.07
CA ALA A 404 -0.72 10.89 -4.95
C ALA A 404 -0.30 9.50 -5.44
N TRP A 405 0.97 9.35 -5.81
CA TRP A 405 1.49 8.04 -6.19
C TRP A 405 1.56 7.08 -5.00
N GLU A 406 1.24 5.81 -5.25
CA GLU A 406 1.21 4.74 -4.25
C GLU A 406 2.27 3.69 -4.56
N PRO A 407 3.07 3.27 -3.55
CA PRO A 407 4.17 2.34 -3.75
C PRO A 407 3.72 0.89 -3.81
N VAL A 408 4.43 0.09 -4.59
CA VAL A 408 4.36 -1.37 -4.62
C VAL A 408 5.76 -1.90 -4.30
N PHE A 409 5.92 -2.46 -3.11
CA PHE A 409 7.20 -3.04 -2.69
C PHE A 409 7.26 -4.53 -2.99
N ALA A 410 8.45 -4.98 -3.39
CA ALA A 410 8.79 -6.39 -3.48
C ALA A 410 10.16 -6.64 -2.82
N ARG A 411 10.48 -7.91 -2.58
CA ARG A 411 11.79 -8.33 -2.03
C ARG A 411 12.71 -8.77 -3.16
N ARG A 412 14.01 -8.54 -2.97
CA ARG A 412 15.06 -9.14 -3.79
C ARG A 412 15.13 -10.63 -3.67
#